data_ab98756d5dcfd28bd99fdd46966240a0
#
_entry.id   ab98756d5dcfd28bd99fdd46966240a0
#
_cell.length_a   1.000
_cell.length_b   1.000
_cell.length_c   1.000
_cell.angle_alpha   90.00
_cell.angle_beta   90.00
_cell.angle_gamma   90.00
#
_symmetry.space_group_name_H-M   'P 1'
#
loop_
_entity.id
_entity.type
_entity.pdbx_description
1 polymer ?
#
loop_
_entity_poly.entity_id
_entity_poly.type
_entity_poly.pdbx_seq_one_letter_code
_entity_poly.pdbx_strand_id
1 'polypeptide(L)'
;MLPWLLRVWRQLPAPLRYLYLRVRYGHFAIGVAALIRDDQGRILVVHRTYSRDEPWALPGGWLELSDGAIEESLARELMEETGLRVQVGSIRAVERTGFAVVLLMDASLLDPLSAFRPSAEVSEVAWAEPGRVSGLSRVNARLLRRAQA
;
A
#
# COMPACT_ATOMS: atom_id res chain seq x y z
N MET A 1 -14.01 -2.96 30.16
CA MET A 1 -13.99 -4.43 30.09
C MET A 1 -14.03 -4.96 31.52
N LEU A 2 -15.01 -5.82 31.86
CA LEU A 2 -15.20 -6.27 33.25
C LEU A 2 -14.02 -7.19 33.68
N PRO A 3 -13.50 -7.06 34.91
CA PRO A 3 -12.28 -7.78 35.35
C PRO A 3 -12.37 -9.30 35.25
N TRP A 4 -13.55 -9.87 35.40
CA TRP A 4 -13.78 -11.31 35.30
C TRP A 4 -13.63 -11.81 33.84
N LEU A 5 -13.98 -10.99 32.83
CA LEU A 5 -13.80 -11.32 31.41
C LEU A 5 -12.31 -11.50 31.06
N LEU A 6 -11.44 -10.70 31.69
CA LEU A 6 -9.99 -10.84 31.49
C LEU A 6 -9.45 -12.15 32.07
N ARG A 7 -10.02 -12.67 33.16
CA ARG A 7 -9.63 -13.97 33.69
C ARG A 7 -10.01 -15.11 32.74
N VAL A 8 -11.24 -15.07 32.22
CA VAL A 8 -11.69 -16.06 31.22
C VAL A 8 -10.82 -15.96 29.95
N TRP A 9 -10.55 -14.75 29.49
CA TRP A 9 -9.69 -14.51 28.33
C TRP A 9 -8.28 -15.11 28.46
N ARG A 10 -7.69 -14.99 29.66
CA ARG A 10 -6.36 -15.55 29.95
C ARG A 10 -6.33 -17.08 29.92
N GLN A 11 -7.44 -17.73 30.22
CA GLN A 11 -7.54 -19.20 30.26
C GLN A 11 -7.91 -19.80 28.90
N LEU A 12 -8.40 -18.97 27.95
CA LEU A 12 -8.72 -19.44 26.61
C LEU A 12 -7.45 -19.88 25.85
N PRO A 13 -7.47 -21.06 25.24
CA PRO A 13 -6.40 -21.46 24.30
C PRO A 13 -6.19 -20.44 23.18
N ALA A 14 -4.96 -20.29 22.73
CA ALA A 14 -4.62 -19.34 21.68
C ALA A 14 -5.52 -19.43 20.43
N PRO A 15 -5.85 -20.62 19.89
CA PRO A 15 -6.73 -20.72 18.73
C PRO A 15 -8.12 -20.11 18.94
N LEU A 16 -8.70 -20.28 20.13
CA LEU A 16 -10.01 -19.72 20.45
C LEU A 16 -9.97 -18.18 20.61
N ARG A 17 -8.87 -17.64 21.13
CA ARG A 17 -8.64 -16.21 21.17
C ARG A 17 -8.54 -15.61 19.78
N TYR A 18 -7.78 -16.27 18.87
CA TYR A 18 -7.68 -15.85 17.47
C TYR A 18 -9.03 -15.95 16.75
N LEU A 19 -9.79 -17.03 16.96
CA LEU A 19 -11.12 -17.17 16.37
C LEU A 19 -12.06 -16.04 16.83
N TYR A 20 -12.06 -15.73 18.13
CA TYR A 20 -12.86 -14.62 18.67
C TYR A 20 -12.48 -13.29 18.04
N LEU A 21 -11.18 -12.96 17.98
CA LEU A 21 -10.70 -11.71 17.36
C LEU A 21 -11.11 -11.64 15.89
N ARG A 22 -10.98 -12.75 15.16
CA ARG A 22 -11.36 -12.86 13.77
C ARG A 22 -12.85 -12.61 13.54
N VAL A 23 -13.71 -13.16 14.38
CA VAL A 23 -15.17 -12.98 14.29
C VAL A 23 -15.59 -11.58 14.74
N ARG A 24 -14.96 -11.05 15.81
CA ARG A 24 -15.34 -9.77 16.42
C ARG A 24 -14.87 -8.56 15.64
N TYR A 25 -13.68 -8.61 15.09
CA TYR A 25 -13.02 -7.47 14.42
C TYR A 25 -12.94 -7.59 12.90
N GLY A 26 -13.31 -8.75 12.35
CA GLY A 26 -13.26 -9.00 10.92
C GLY A 26 -11.83 -9.14 10.39
N HIS A 27 -11.70 -9.12 9.06
CA HIS A 27 -10.42 -9.15 8.37
C HIS A 27 -10.26 -7.83 7.62
N PHE A 28 -9.09 -7.24 7.79
CA PHE A 28 -8.67 -6.13 6.95
C PHE A 28 -7.56 -6.65 6.02
N ALA A 29 -7.70 -6.36 4.73
CA ALA A 29 -6.57 -6.44 3.82
C ALA A 29 -5.63 -5.26 4.11
N ILE A 30 -4.34 -5.50 4.07
CA ILE A 30 -3.34 -4.45 4.24
C ILE A 30 -2.70 -4.21 2.89
N GLY A 31 -2.83 -2.98 2.39
CA GLY A 31 -2.18 -2.53 1.18
C GLY A 31 -0.98 -1.64 1.50
N VAL A 32 -0.02 -1.63 0.60
CA VAL A 32 1.15 -0.75 0.64
C VAL A 32 1.24 0.04 -0.65
N ALA A 33 1.61 1.30 -0.56
CA ALA A 33 1.81 2.17 -1.71
C ALA A 33 3.09 3.01 -1.52
N ALA A 34 3.84 3.21 -2.60
CA ALA A 34 5.07 3.99 -2.58
C ALA A 34 4.81 5.45 -2.96
N LEU A 35 5.35 6.36 -2.16
CA LEU A 35 5.48 7.77 -2.49
C LEU A 35 6.90 8.02 -2.99
N ILE A 36 7.08 7.97 -4.29
CA ILE A 36 8.36 8.22 -4.96
C ILE A 36 8.28 9.60 -5.59
N ARG A 37 9.25 10.46 -5.29
CA ARG A 37 9.34 11.83 -5.82
C ARG A 37 10.60 12.01 -6.65
N ASP A 38 10.48 12.78 -7.71
CA ASP A 38 11.65 13.28 -8.44
C ASP A 38 12.15 14.62 -7.85
N ASP A 39 13.24 15.13 -8.42
CA ASP A 39 13.86 16.40 -8.02
C ASP A 39 12.96 17.64 -8.24
N GLN A 40 11.90 17.49 -9.04
CA GLN A 40 10.91 18.54 -9.28
C GLN A 40 9.69 18.41 -8.36
N GLY A 41 9.69 17.44 -7.46
CA GLY A 41 8.58 17.15 -6.54
C GLY A 41 7.39 16.44 -7.18
N ARG A 42 7.52 15.96 -8.44
CA ARG A 42 6.51 15.14 -9.10
C ARG A 42 6.53 13.75 -8.49
N ILE A 43 5.38 13.09 -8.50
CA ILE A 43 5.20 11.74 -7.96
C ILE A 43 5.18 10.71 -9.08
N LEU A 44 5.74 9.54 -8.81
CA LEU A 44 5.63 8.40 -9.70
C LEU A 44 4.23 7.80 -9.60
N VAL A 45 3.59 7.63 -10.75
CA VAL A 45 2.29 6.95 -10.88
C VAL A 45 2.39 5.82 -11.89
N VAL A 46 1.55 4.80 -11.69
CA VAL A 46 1.44 3.63 -12.56
C VAL A 46 0.06 3.58 -13.20
N HIS A 47 -0.01 3.16 -14.46
CA HIS A 47 -1.28 2.94 -15.16
C HIS A 47 -1.67 1.47 -15.07
N ARG A 48 -2.75 1.19 -14.31
CA ARG A 48 -3.25 -0.17 -14.07
C ARG A 48 -4.14 -0.64 -15.21
N THR A 49 -3.86 -1.81 -15.73
CA THR A 49 -4.56 -2.40 -16.88
C THR A 49 -6.00 -2.83 -16.56
N TYR A 50 -6.26 -3.17 -15.29
CA TYR A 50 -7.54 -3.72 -14.82
C TYR A 50 -8.53 -2.69 -14.27
N SER A 51 -8.14 -1.41 -14.16
CA SER A 51 -9.00 -0.34 -13.64
C SER A 51 -9.35 0.65 -14.76
N ARG A 52 -10.63 0.69 -15.16
CA ARG A 52 -11.09 1.58 -16.26
C ARG A 52 -11.36 3.00 -15.80
N ASP A 53 -11.99 3.16 -14.64
CA ASP A 53 -12.46 4.47 -14.16
C ASP A 53 -11.36 5.25 -13.43
N GLU A 54 -10.48 4.53 -12.72
CA GLU A 54 -9.38 5.08 -11.96
C GLU A 54 -8.08 4.33 -12.33
N PRO A 55 -7.57 4.49 -13.57
CA PRO A 55 -6.44 3.69 -14.04
C PRO A 55 -5.12 4.08 -13.38
N TRP A 56 -4.97 5.33 -12.96
CA TRP A 56 -3.75 5.79 -12.34
C TRP A 56 -3.73 5.52 -10.84
N ALA A 57 -2.60 5.07 -10.35
CA ALA A 57 -2.36 4.80 -8.94
C ALA A 57 -0.91 5.10 -8.54
N LEU A 58 -0.66 5.23 -7.26
CA LEU A 58 0.67 5.06 -6.71
C LEU A 58 1.08 3.59 -6.85
N PRO A 59 2.35 3.28 -7.19
CA PRO A 59 2.80 1.91 -7.29
C PRO A 59 2.73 1.21 -5.92
N GLY A 60 2.37 -0.07 -5.92
CA GLY A 60 2.21 -0.87 -4.71
C GLY A 60 1.10 -1.90 -4.81
N GLY A 61 0.96 -2.74 -3.81
CA GLY A 61 0.05 -3.87 -3.83
C GLY A 61 -0.45 -4.27 -2.44
N TRP A 62 -0.66 -5.56 -2.25
CA TRP A 62 -1.22 -6.11 -1.03
C TRP A 62 -0.17 -6.91 -0.27
N LEU A 63 -0.20 -6.83 1.07
CA LEU A 63 0.59 -7.71 1.90
C LEU A 63 0.09 -9.14 1.77
N GLU A 64 1.02 -10.06 1.56
CA GLU A 64 0.78 -11.49 1.60
C GLU A 64 1.16 -12.08 2.97
N LEU A 65 0.59 -13.24 3.30
CA LEU A 65 0.91 -13.94 4.55
C LEU A 65 2.36 -14.43 4.61
N SER A 66 2.98 -14.58 3.45
CA SER A 66 4.37 -14.99 3.28
C SER A 66 5.37 -13.86 3.43
N ASP A 67 4.91 -12.60 3.38
CA ASP A 67 5.77 -11.43 3.47
C ASP A 67 6.40 -11.32 4.88
N GLY A 68 7.65 -10.87 4.90
CA GLY A 68 8.38 -10.56 6.13
C GLY A 68 8.08 -9.13 6.60
N ALA A 69 9.00 -8.21 6.35
CA ALA A 69 8.80 -6.80 6.67
C ALA A 69 7.90 -6.11 5.62
N ILE A 70 7.16 -5.09 6.06
CA ILE A 70 6.27 -4.31 5.17
C ILE A 70 7.07 -3.64 4.04
N GLU A 71 8.30 -3.22 4.33
CA GLU A 71 9.23 -2.62 3.38
C GLU A 71 9.61 -3.60 2.28
N GLU A 72 9.81 -4.87 2.63
CA GLU A 72 10.12 -5.95 1.68
C GLU A 72 8.93 -6.23 0.76
N SER A 73 7.72 -6.24 1.33
CA SER A 73 6.49 -6.39 0.55
C SER A 73 6.35 -5.30 -0.50
N LEU A 74 6.54 -4.04 -0.11
CA LEU A 74 6.45 -2.92 -1.06
C LEU A 74 7.53 -3.00 -2.14
N ALA A 75 8.77 -3.35 -1.77
CA ALA A 75 9.85 -3.52 -2.75
C ALA A 75 9.57 -4.68 -3.73
N ARG A 76 9.02 -5.79 -3.24
CA ARG A 76 8.60 -6.93 -4.08
C ARG A 76 7.52 -6.51 -5.07
N GLU A 77 6.46 -5.85 -4.60
CA GLU A 77 5.35 -5.38 -5.45
C GLU A 77 5.86 -4.47 -6.58
N LEU A 78 6.72 -3.49 -6.25
CA LEU A 78 7.27 -2.60 -7.28
C LEU A 78 8.11 -3.35 -8.30
N MET A 79 8.90 -4.33 -7.85
CA MET A 79 9.69 -5.17 -8.75
C MET A 79 8.78 -5.99 -9.67
N GLU A 80 7.70 -6.59 -9.16
CA GLU A 80 6.77 -7.41 -9.93
C GLU A 80 5.95 -6.56 -10.92
N GLU A 81 5.46 -5.40 -10.47
CA GLU A 81 4.63 -4.52 -11.30
C GLU A 81 5.43 -3.74 -12.35
N THR A 82 6.65 -3.30 -12.03
CA THR A 82 7.38 -2.30 -12.83
C THR A 82 8.78 -2.74 -13.27
N GLY A 83 9.34 -3.79 -12.68
CA GLY A 83 10.72 -4.18 -12.86
C GLY A 83 11.75 -3.23 -12.24
N LEU A 84 11.32 -2.25 -11.43
CA LEU A 84 12.17 -1.25 -10.80
C LEU A 84 12.49 -1.61 -9.36
N ARG A 85 13.77 -1.50 -8.99
CA ARG A 85 14.19 -1.63 -7.59
C ARG A 85 14.00 -0.29 -6.87
N VAL A 86 13.59 -0.40 -5.61
CA VAL A 86 13.39 0.77 -4.75
C VAL A 86 14.04 0.57 -3.40
N GLN A 87 14.41 1.67 -2.77
CA GLN A 87 14.69 1.74 -1.36
C GLN A 87 13.47 2.30 -0.65
N VAL A 88 12.90 1.51 0.25
CA VAL A 88 11.70 1.90 1.01
C VAL A 88 12.12 2.59 2.30
N GLY A 89 11.42 3.66 2.62
CA GLY A 89 11.62 4.47 3.82
C GLY A 89 10.45 4.35 4.80
N SER A 90 10.15 5.45 5.50
CA SER A 90 9.15 5.48 6.57
C SER A 90 7.71 5.58 6.06
N ILE A 91 6.76 5.17 6.91
CA ILE A 91 5.32 5.38 6.67
C ILE A 91 5.01 6.88 6.77
N ARG A 92 4.34 7.42 5.76
CA ARG A 92 3.94 8.82 5.65
C ARG A 92 2.48 9.05 5.98
N ALA A 93 1.64 8.12 5.59
CA ALA A 93 0.20 8.21 5.84
C ALA A 93 -0.43 6.83 5.90
N VAL A 94 -1.58 6.77 6.57
CA VAL A 94 -2.42 5.57 6.65
C VAL A 94 -3.84 5.95 6.31
N GLU A 95 -4.47 5.18 5.45
CA GLU A 95 -5.87 5.37 5.07
C GLU A 95 -6.66 4.07 5.24
N ARG A 96 -7.81 4.18 5.89
CA ARG A 96 -8.77 3.07 5.98
C ARG A 96 -9.82 3.21 4.88
N THR A 97 -10.04 2.15 4.13
CA THR A 97 -11.08 2.10 3.11
C THR A 97 -11.84 0.78 3.16
N GLY A 98 -13.14 0.84 3.47
CA GLY A 98 -13.98 -0.36 3.56
C GLY A 98 -13.33 -1.48 4.39
N PHE A 99 -12.89 -2.52 3.69
CA PHE A 99 -12.25 -3.71 4.28
C PHE A 99 -10.71 -3.62 4.32
N ALA A 100 -10.11 -2.51 3.89
CA ALA A 100 -8.66 -2.40 3.78
C ALA A 100 -8.08 -1.25 4.60
N VAL A 101 -6.82 -1.42 4.99
CA VAL A 101 -5.94 -0.36 5.49
C VAL A 101 -4.77 -0.25 4.53
N VAL A 102 -4.52 0.94 4.00
CA VAL A 102 -3.43 1.19 3.06
C VAL A 102 -2.39 2.09 3.70
N LEU A 103 -1.14 1.66 3.66
CA LEU A 103 0.02 2.38 4.16
C LEU A 103 0.70 3.08 2.99
N LEU A 104 0.90 4.38 3.08
CA LEU A 104 1.74 5.13 2.15
C LEU A 104 3.13 5.26 2.75
N MET A 105 4.15 4.81 2.02
CA MET A 105 5.53 4.82 2.47
C MET A 105 6.40 5.65 1.52
N ASP A 106 7.34 6.39 2.07
CA ASP A 106 8.37 7.03 1.25
C ASP A 106 9.20 5.95 0.56
N ALA A 107 9.56 6.20 -0.69
CA ALA A 107 10.50 5.35 -1.40
C ALA A 107 11.31 6.16 -2.42
N SER A 108 12.47 5.63 -2.79
CA SER A 108 13.31 6.19 -3.85
C SER A 108 13.68 5.11 -4.85
N LEU A 109 13.75 5.47 -6.13
CA LEU A 109 14.20 4.57 -7.18
C LEU A 109 15.69 4.30 -7.03
N LEU A 110 16.08 3.04 -7.12
CA LEU A 110 17.48 2.60 -7.25
C LEU A 110 17.88 2.43 -8.72
N ASP A 111 16.89 2.29 -9.61
CA ASP A 111 17.07 2.18 -11.04
C ASP A 111 16.53 3.43 -11.75
N PRO A 112 17.06 3.81 -12.91
CA PRO A 112 16.48 4.87 -13.71
C PRO A 112 15.10 4.46 -14.24
N LEU A 113 14.17 5.42 -14.39
CA LEU A 113 12.82 5.14 -14.89
C LEU A 113 12.80 4.48 -16.27
N SER A 114 13.84 4.68 -17.09
CA SER A 114 14.03 4.02 -18.38
C SER A 114 14.20 2.50 -18.28
N ALA A 115 14.46 1.97 -17.09
CA ALA A 115 14.51 0.53 -16.83
C ALA A 115 13.13 -0.10 -16.61
N PHE A 116 12.05 0.69 -16.61
CA PHE A 116 10.68 0.21 -16.48
C PHE A 116 10.35 -0.89 -17.49
N ARG A 117 9.67 -1.91 -17.04
CA ARG A 117 9.14 -3.01 -17.85
C ARG A 117 7.66 -3.18 -17.56
N PRO A 118 6.80 -3.11 -18.59
CA PRO A 118 5.39 -3.39 -18.42
C PRO A 118 5.15 -4.80 -17.88
N SER A 119 4.16 -4.93 -17.02
CA SER A 119 3.65 -6.22 -16.53
C SER A 119 2.21 -6.45 -17.02
N ALA A 120 1.60 -7.56 -16.60
CA ALA A 120 0.19 -7.80 -16.86
C ALA A 120 -0.71 -6.77 -16.17
N GLU A 121 -0.26 -6.21 -15.03
CA GLU A 121 -1.03 -5.30 -14.20
C GLU A 121 -0.74 -3.83 -14.47
N VAL A 122 0.48 -3.49 -14.88
CA VAL A 122 0.94 -2.13 -15.12
C VAL A 122 1.46 -1.98 -16.54
N SER A 123 0.80 -1.14 -17.33
CA SER A 123 1.16 -0.88 -18.74
C SER A 123 2.10 0.30 -18.92
N GLU A 124 2.10 1.26 -17.99
CA GLU A 124 2.82 2.52 -18.11
C GLU A 124 3.18 3.09 -16.74
N VAL A 125 4.28 3.84 -16.68
CA VAL A 125 4.67 4.66 -15.54
C VAL A 125 4.91 6.10 -15.97
N ALA A 126 4.56 7.07 -15.11
CA ALA A 126 4.74 8.47 -15.42
C ALA A 126 5.08 9.30 -14.18
N TRP A 127 5.81 10.39 -14.37
CA TRP A 127 5.93 11.46 -13.39
C TRP A 127 4.74 12.39 -13.51
N ALA A 128 4.06 12.65 -12.41
CA ALA A 128 2.86 13.49 -12.37
C ALA A 128 2.91 14.52 -11.24
N GLU A 129 2.34 15.68 -11.46
CA GLU A 129 2.21 16.67 -10.39
C GLU A 129 1.17 16.20 -9.35
N PRO A 130 1.50 16.24 -8.06
CA PRO A 130 0.54 15.95 -7.01
C PRO A 130 -0.73 16.78 -7.15
N GLY A 131 -1.90 16.13 -7.14
CA GLY A 131 -3.19 16.82 -7.25
C GLY A 131 -3.67 17.09 -8.67
N ARG A 132 -2.87 16.82 -9.72
CA ARG A 132 -3.25 17.00 -11.14
C ARG A 132 -3.40 15.72 -11.94
N VAL A 133 -3.36 14.56 -11.28
CA VAL A 133 -3.53 13.26 -11.95
C VAL A 133 -5.01 12.99 -12.19
N SER A 134 -5.45 13.11 -13.46
CA SER A 134 -6.80 12.71 -13.83
C SER A 134 -6.92 11.19 -13.76
N GLY A 135 -8.01 10.68 -13.16
CA GLY A 135 -8.21 9.24 -12.99
C GLY A 135 -7.33 8.59 -11.91
N LEU A 136 -6.78 9.38 -10.99
CA LEU A 136 -6.08 8.83 -9.83
C LEU A 136 -7.06 8.14 -8.88
N SER A 137 -6.70 6.94 -8.44
CA SER A 137 -7.44 6.19 -7.43
C SER A 137 -7.80 7.06 -6.21
N ARG A 138 -9.08 7.02 -5.80
CA ARG A 138 -9.62 7.82 -4.68
C ARG A 138 -8.87 7.56 -3.38
N VAL A 139 -8.44 6.33 -3.15
CA VAL A 139 -7.64 5.96 -1.97
C VAL A 139 -6.30 6.65 -2.01
N ASN A 140 -5.61 6.60 -3.15
CA ASN A 140 -4.31 7.25 -3.32
C ASN A 140 -4.42 8.78 -3.23
N ALA A 141 -5.47 9.37 -3.77
CA ALA A 141 -5.72 10.80 -3.62
C ALA A 141 -5.90 11.22 -2.15
N ARG A 142 -6.56 10.40 -1.32
CA ARG A 142 -6.68 10.65 0.12
C ARG A 142 -5.36 10.50 0.85
N LEU A 143 -4.59 9.45 0.53
CA LEU A 143 -3.25 9.22 1.09
C LEU A 143 -2.32 10.39 0.82
N LEU A 144 -2.28 10.88 -0.42
CA LEU A 144 -1.45 12.03 -0.78
C LEU A 144 -1.82 13.30 -0.01
N ARG A 145 -3.11 13.58 0.17
CA ARG A 145 -3.55 14.72 0.99
C ARG A 145 -3.11 14.60 2.44
N ARG A 146 -3.20 13.39 3.03
CA ARG A 146 -2.73 13.15 4.40
C ARG A 146 -1.22 13.27 4.54
N ALA A 147 -0.46 12.92 3.52
CA ALA A 147 1.00 13.02 3.53
C ALA A 147 1.51 14.47 3.40
N GLN A 148 0.64 15.41 3.04
CA GLN A 148 0.95 16.85 2.92
C GLN A 148 0.52 17.66 4.16
N ALA A 149 -0.31 17.07 5.01
CA ALA A 149 -0.80 17.71 6.25
C ALA A 149 0.22 17.54 7.38
#